data_a7c0b004d245ea0b92b1e0f2097d4885
#
_entry.id   a7c0b004d245ea0b92b1e0f2097d4885
#
_cell.length_a   1.000
_cell.length_b   1.000
_cell.length_c   1.000
_cell.angle_alpha   90.00
_cell.angle_beta   90.00
_cell.angle_gamma   90.00
#
_symmetry.space_group_name_H-M   'P 1'
#
loop_
_entity.id
_entity.type
_entity.pdbx_description
1 polymer ?
#
loop_
_entity_poly.entity_id
_entity_poly.type
_entity_poly.pdbx_seq_one_letter_code
_entity_poly.pdbx_strand_id
1 'polypeptide(L)'
;MKQAVHFGAGNIGRGFIGALFSQSNYHVTFVDIAEKIINQLNTDEGYNVITAAEHPETLAVQNVSGLNNLTQEQAVIKAIKEATYITTAIGPNVLPRIAPLIAKGLAERVKTSDENVYIIACENQISATDLLKGYIFDALDEKTKAHMVNKVFFFNSAVDRIVPIQHNQGSLDVLVESYYEWVVEAPEDIPFVEGMTIVPDLSPFIERKLFTVNTGHAVIAYFGYLKGKETIDQTLRDSDIYEQVQQTLRETGDYLIKRYALDREEHEAYIVKIIERFKNPHLNDSVKRVGRAPIRKLGPQDRLIRPALEAKKAGLSYTYLAKAIAAALLFDPQEDKEAMKLQANIHEYGIEYVLKEVSGLEASDDLTKEIIAQYNALKS
;
A
#
# COMPACT_ATOMS: atom_id res chain seq x y z
N MET A 1 14.79 22.18 -14.99
CA MET A 1 14.03 21.46 -13.93
C MET A 1 14.04 19.98 -14.32
N LYS A 2 14.34 19.07 -13.39
CA LYS A 2 14.27 17.63 -13.65
C LYS A 2 12.84 17.19 -13.90
N GLN A 3 12.65 16.14 -14.68
CA GLN A 3 11.33 15.62 -15.05
C GLN A 3 11.01 14.33 -14.32
N ALA A 4 9.79 14.23 -13.78
CA ALA A 4 9.23 12.99 -13.25
C ALA A 4 7.96 12.66 -14.01
N VAL A 5 7.81 11.42 -14.45
CA VAL A 5 6.57 10.89 -15.02
C VAL A 5 5.91 9.99 -13.98
N HIS A 6 4.68 10.31 -13.61
CA HIS A 6 3.93 9.54 -12.63
C HIS A 6 2.66 8.97 -13.24
N PHE A 7 2.59 7.64 -13.35
CA PHE A 7 1.39 6.94 -13.79
C PHE A 7 0.39 6.83 -12.64
N GLY A 8 -0.77 7.46 -12.82
CA GLY A 8 -1.83 7.55 -11.84
C GLY A 8 -2.00 8.97 -11.30
N ALA A 9 -3.00 9.70 -11.79
CA ALA A 9 -3.42 10.99 -11.26
C ALA A 9 -4.50 10.88 -10.17
N GLY A 10 -4.62 9.70 -9.55
CA GLY A 10 -5.52 9.44 -8.43
C GLY A 10 -5.05 10.10 -7.13
N ASN A 11 -5.76 9.81 -6.04
CA ASN A 11 -5.49 10.45 -4.75
C ASN A 11 -4.11 10.13 -4.18
N ILE A 12 -3.61 8.90 -4.36
CA ILE A 12 -2.25 8.52 -3.94
C ILE A 12 -1.20 9.22 -4.81
N GLY A 13 -1.39 9.22 -6.14
CA GLY A 13 -0.45 9.89 -7.05
C GLY A 13 -0.32 11.38 -6.75
N ARG A 14 -1.45 12.09 -6.65
CA ARG A 14 -1.44 13.53 -6.36
C ARG A 14 -1.10 13.82 -4.90
N GLY A 15 -1.74 13.11 -3.95
CA GLY A 15 -1.62 13.39 -2.52
C GLY A 15 -0.36 12.88 -1.85
N PHE A 16 0.49 12.12 -2.54
CA PHE A 16 1.71 11.58 -1.95
C PHE A 16 2.91 11.70 -2.90
N ILE A 17 3.08 10.80 -3.85
CA ILE A 17 4.31 10.69 -4.67
C ILE A 17 4.52 11.95 -5.52
N GLY A 18 3.48 12.43 -6.21
CA GLY A 18 3.56 13.63 -7.03
C GLY A 18 3.86 14.89 -6.20
N ALA A 19 3.29 14.99 -4.99
CA ALA A 19 3.58 16.10 -4.08
C ALA A 19 5.06 16.13 -3.66
N LEU A 20 5.66 14.99 -3.31
CA LEU A 20 7.07 14.90 -2.92
C LEU A 20 8.00 15.27 -4.07
N PHE A 21 7.70 14.85 -5.31
CA PHE A 21 8.46 15.29 -6.47
C PHE A 21 8.35 16.80 -6.72
N SER A 22 7.15 17.37 -6.62
CA SER A 22 6.94 18.82 -6.76
C SER A 22 7.75 19.59 -5.72
N GLN A 23 7.73 19.18 -4.44
CA GLN A 23 8.54 19.78 -3.37
C GLN A 23 10.05 19.68 -3.64
N SER A 24 10.47 18.63 -4.36
CA SER A 24 11.87 18.41 -4.73
C SER A 24 12.28 19.12 -6.04
N ASN A 25 11.50 20.09 -6.49
CA ASN A 25 11.75 20.88 -7.70
C ASN A 25 11.77 20.03 -9.00
N TYR A 26 10.96 18.96 -9.07
CA TYR A 26 10.68 18.27 -10.31
C TYR A 26 9.43 18.86 -10.98
N HIS A 27 9.41 18.88 -12.30
CA HIS A 27 8.16 18.96 -13.04
C HIS A 27 7.54 17.56 -13.08
N VAL A 28 6.30 17.42 -12.65
CA VAL A 28 5.60 16.13 -12.59
C VAL A 28 4.58 16.05 -13.71
N THR A 29 4.81 15.17 -14.65
CA THR A 29 3.82 14.81 -15.67
C THR A 29 3.01 13.61 -15.19
N PHE A 30 1.77 13.85 -14.77
CA PHE A 30 0.83 12.78 -14.45
C PHE A 30 0.29 12.12 -15.72
N VAL A 31 0.26 10.79 -15.74
CA VAL A 31 -0.28 10.00 -16.83
C VAL A 31 -1.48 9.20 -16.33
N ASP A 32 -2.66 9.46 -16.88
CA ASP A 32 -3.91 8.79 -16.46
C ASP A 32 -4.92 8.73 -17.63
N ILE A 33 -5.93 7.87 -17.49
CA ILE A 33 -7.06 7.78 -18.44
C ILE A 33 -8.21 8.74 -18.09
N ALA A 34 -8.21 9.31 -16.89
CA ALA A 34 -9.26 10.19 -16.39
C ALA A 34 -9.16 11.59 -17.00
N GLU A 35 -9.77 11.77 -18.16
CA GLU A 35 -9.70 12.99 -18.97
C GLU A 35 -10.00 14.27 -18.16
N LYS A 36 -11.02 14.23 -17.29
CA LYS A 36 -11.39 15.37 -16.44
C LYS A 36 -10.22 15.80 -15.54
N ILE A 37 -9.53 14.86 -14.90
CA ILE A 37 -8.39 15.14 -14.03
C ILE A 37 -7.23 15.69 -14.86
N ILE A 38 -6.94 15.07 -16.00
CA ILE A 38 -5.85 15.49 -16.89
C ILE A 38 -6.08 16.91 -17.40
N ASN A 39 -7.29 17.21 -17.88
CA ASN A 39 -7.63 18.56 -18.36
C ASN A 39 -7.49 19.60 -17.25
N GLN A 40 -7.97 19.28 -16.05
CA GLN A 40 -7.89 20.18 -14.90
C GLN A 40 -6.45 20.42 -14.44
N LEU A 41 -5.57 19.39 -14.41
CA LEU A 41 -4.14 19.54 -14.12
C LEU A 41 -3.47 20.53 -15.09
N ASN A 42 -3.86 20.50 -16.36
CA ASN A 42 -3.31 21.40 -17.39
C ASN A 42 -3.90 22.81 -17.36
N THR A 43 -5.10 22.98 -16.76
CA THR A 43 -5.76 24.29 -16.67
C THR A 43 -5.35 25.03 -15.38
N ASP A 44 -5.34 24.32 -14.26
CA ASP A 44 -5.11 24.92 -12.93
C ASP A 44 -3.61 25.04 -12.60
N GLU A 45 -2.76 24.32 -13.34
CA GLU A 45 -1.29 24.26 -13.19
C GLU A 45 -0.79 23.88 -11.77
N GLY A 46 -1.70 23.40 -10.92
CA GLY A 46 -1.41 23.01 -9.56
C GLY A 46 -2.65 22.56 -8.77
N TYR A 47 -2.44 22.16 -7.52
CA TYR A 47 -3.48 21.78 -6.57
C TYR A 47 -2.91 21.81 -5.14
N ASN A 48 -3.78 21.59 -4.14
CA ASN A 48 -3.37 21.54 -2.75
C ASN A 48 -3.43 20.11 -2.19
N VAL A 49 -2.45 19.78 -1.34
CA VAL A 49 -2.49 18.63 -0.44
C VAL A 49 -2.75 19.14 0.96
N ILE A 50 -3.84 18.68 1.56
CA ILE A 50 -4.36 19.18 2.84
C ILE A 50 -4.27 18.07 3.87
N THR A 51 -3.73 18.34 5.06
CA THR A 51 -3.65 17.33 6.11
C THR A 51 -4.98 17.16 6.83
N ALA A 52 -5.39 15.92 7.05
CA ALA A 52 -6.57 15.54 7.83
C ALA A 52 -6.23 15.65 9.33
N ALA A 53 -6.34 16.84 9.89
CA ALA A 53 -5.99 17.17 11.27
C ALA A 53 -6.92 18.24 11.83
N GLU A 54 -6.92 18.44 13.14
CA GLU A 54 -7.66 19.53 13.81
C GLU A 54 -7.20 20.92 13.30
N HIS A 55 -5.88 21.04 13.04
CA HIS A 55 -5.28 22.21 12.41
C HIS A 55 -4.66 21.79 11.07
N PRO A 56 -5.43 21.83 9.96
CA PRO A 56 -4.96 21.37 8.68
C PRO A 56 -3.80 22.22 8.14
N GLU A 57 -2.76 21.55 7.70
CA GLU A 57 -1.69 22.20 6.91
C GLU A 57 -2.00 22.04 5.44
N THR A 58 -1.68 23.05 4.64
CA THR A 58 -1.89 23.05 3.20
C THR A 58 -0.56 23.17 2.48
N LEU A 59 -0.27 22.19 1.64
CA LEU A 59 0.89 22.19 0.76
C LEU A 59 0.43 22.47 -0.66
N ALA A 60 0.87 23.58 -1.24
CA ALA A 60 0.67 23.87 -2.65
C ALA A 60 1.58 23.00 -3.53
N VAL A 61 1.00 22.23 -4.42
CA VAL A 61 1.69 21.41 -5.43
C VAL A 61 1.64 22.16 -6.76
N GLN A 62 2.80 22.51 -7.28
CA GLN A 62 2.98 23.25 -8.52
C GLN A 62 3.90 22.50 -9.49
N ASN A 63 4.14 23.06 -10.68
CA ASN A 63 4.97 22.44 -11.71
C ASN A 63 4.45 21.05 -12.09
N VAL A 64 3.17 20.95 -12.35
CA VAL A 64 2.48 19.72 -12.74
C VAL A 64 1.81 19.87 -14.09
N SER A 65 1.66 18.76 -14.80
CA SER A 65 0.89 18.66 -16.04
C SER A 65 0.26 17.27 -16.15
N GLY A 66 -0.67 17.11 -17.05
CA GLY A 66 -1.36 15.84 -17.26
C GLY A 66 -1.31 15.39 -18.71
N LEU A 67 -1.15 14.08 -18.94
CA LEU A 67 -1.25 13.43 -20.24
C LEU A 67 -2.22 12.25 -20.17
N ASN A 68 -3.12 12.16 -21.15
CA ASN A 68 -4.01 11.00 -21.28
C ASN A 68 -3.32 9.93 -22.13
N ASN A 69 -3.02 8.78 -21.52
CA ASN A 69 -2.29 7.69 -22.21
C ASN A 69 -3.12 6.96 -23.29
N LEU A 70 -4.43 7.15 -23.35
CA LEU A 70 -5.27 6.59 -24.43
C LEU A 70 -5.27 7.45 -25.69
N THR A 71 -5.15 8.77 -25.53
CA THR A 71 -5.30 9.74 -26.65
C THR A 71 -4.01 10.47 -26.99
N GLN A 72 -3.01 10.47 -26.10
CA GLN A 72 -1.75 11.23 -26.22
C GLN A 72 -0.51 10.35 -26.12
N GLU A 73 -0.54 9.14 -26.70
CA GLU A 73 0.55 8.15 -26.60
C GLU A 73 1.93 8.74 -26.93
N GLN A 74 2.04 9.50 -28.02
CA GLN A 74 3.32 10.08 -28.45
C GLN A 74 3.87 11.12 -27.46
N ALA A 75 2.99 11.89 -26.81
CA ALA A 75 3.40 12.84 -25.78
C ALA A 75 3.90 12.10 -24.52
N VAL A 76 3.25 10.99 -24.14
CA VAL A 76 3.71 10.15 -23.01
C VAL A 76 5.07 9.52 -23.33
N ILE A 77 5.28 8.98 -24.53
CA ILE A 77 6.58 8.46 -24.99
C ILE A 77 7.67 9.53 -24.88
N LYS A 78 7.38 10.75 -25.31
CA LYS A 78 8.31 11.88 -25.18
C LYS A 78 8.61 12.19 -23.71
N ALA A 79 7.60 12.26 -22.85
CA ALA A 79 7.79 12.51 -21.41
C ALA A 79 8.67 11.44 -20.76
N ILE A 80 8.44 10.15 -21.06
CA ILE A 80 9.27 9.04 -20.57
C ILE A 80 10.71 9.18 -21.04
N LYS A 81 10.91 9.57 -22.28
CA LYS A 81 12.25 9.77 -22.85
C LYS A 81 13.07 10.83 -22.09
N GLU A 82 12.41 11.87 -21.57
CA GLU A 82 13.03 13.00 -20.89
C GLU A 82 13.05 12.86 -19.36
N ALA A 83 12.39 11.83 -18.81
CA ALA A 83 12.21 11.64 -17.38
C ALA A 83 13.52 11.25 -16.65
N THR A 84 13.72 11.81 -15.45
CA THR A 84 14.68 11.30 -14.47
C THR A 84 14.04 10.16 -13.66
N TYR A 85 12.78 10.30 -13.28
CA TYR A 85 12.01 9.27 -12.59
C TYR A 85 10.76 8.88 -13.36
N ILE A 86 10.43 7.59 -13.34
CA ILE A 86 9.15 7.05 -13.76
C ILE A 86 8.56 6.28 -12.57
N THR A 87 7.41 6.72 -12.10
CA THR A 87 6.77 6.11 -10.92
C THR A 87 5.31 5.75 -11.20
N THR A 88 4.72 4.83 -10.42
CA THR A 88 3.33 4.41 -10.58
C THR A 88 2.57 4.40 -9.26
N ALA A 89 1.29 4.73 -9.28
CA ALA A 89 0.32 4.51 -8.20
C ALA A 89 -1.08 4.31 -8.81
N ILE A 90 -1.26 3.23 -9.58
CA ILE A 90 -2.44 2.93 -10.39
C ILE A 90 -3.17 1.64 -9.95
N GLY A 91 -2.59 0.93 -8.98
CA GLY A 91 -2.98 -0.42 -8.59
C GLY A 91 -2.23 -1.50 -9.38
N PRO A 92 -1.77 -2.55 -8.67
CA PRO A 92 -0.86 -3.55 -9.25
C PRO A 92 -1.46 -4.29 -10.45
N ASN A 93 -2.78 -4.46 -10.51
CA ASN A 93 -3.49 -5.12 -11.62
C ASN A 93 -3.46 -4.30 -12.94
N VAL A 94 -3.09 -3.03 -12.87
CA VAL A 94 -3.01 -2.14 -14.05
C VAL A 94 -1.59 -2.09 -14.62
N LEU A 95 -0.57 -2.45 -13.85
CA LEU A 95 0.84 -2.45 -14.30
C LEU A 95 1.06 -3.14 -15.66
N PRO A 96 0.48 -4.33 -15.96
CA PRO A 96 0.64 -4.95 -17.26
C PRO A 96 0.12 -4.11 -18.44
N ARG A 97 -0.87 -3.23 -18.19
CA ARG A 97 -1.49 -2.41 -19.24
C ARG A 97 -0.64 -1.21 -19.64
N ILE A 98 0.12 -0.64 -18.69
CA ILE A 98 0.98 0.53 -18.94
C ILE A 98 2.40 0.14 -19.35
N ALA A 99 2.84 -1.07 -19.01
CA ALA A 99 4.20 -1.53 -19.28
C ALA A 99 4.62 -1.44 -20.76
N PRO A 100 3.75 -1.80 -21.75
CA PRO A 100 4.09 -1.63 -23.17
C PRO A 100 4.33 -0.17 -23.57
N LEU A 101 3.63 0.79 -22.97
CA LEU A 101 3.83 2.21 -23.25
C LEU A 101 5.15 2.70 -22.63
N ILE A 102 5.45 2.27 -21.40
CA ILE A 102 6.74 2.57 -20.76
C ILE A 102 7.88 1.97 -21.61
N ALA A 103 7.73 0.72 -22.06
CA ALA A 103 8.72 0.05 -22.92
C ALA A 103 9.01 0.83 -24.20
N LYS A 104 7.98 1.35 -24.89
CA LYS A 104 8.16 2.20 -26.08
C LYS A 104 8.98 3.46 -25.76
N GLY A 105 8.64 4.15 -24.68
CA GLY A 105 9.37 5.36 -24.26
C GLY A 105 10.83 5.08 -23.90
N LEU A 106 11.11 3.98 -23.20
CA LEU A 106 12.46 3.54 -22.85
C LEU A 106 13.25 3.13 -24.10
N ALA A 107 12.63 2.43 -25.06
CA ALA A 107 13.28 2.06 -26.32
C ALA A 107 13.70 3.29 -27.14
N GLU A 108 12.92 4.37 -27.12
CA GLU A 108 13.33 5.63 -27.76
C GLU A 108 14.43 6.36 -26.96
N ARG A 109 14.33 6.33 -25.62
CA ARG A 109 15.33 6.95 -24.74
C ARG A 109 16.74 6.39 -24.96
N VAL A 110 16.91 5.07 -24.89
CA VAL A 110 18.23 4.44 -24.96
C VAL A 110 18.97 4.60 -26.28
N LYS A 111 18.24 5.03 -27.34
CA LYS A 111 18.82 5.39 -28.65
C LYS A 111 19.43 6.79 -28.66
N THR A 112 18.98 7.68 -27.76
CA THR A 112 19.22 9.13 -27.88
C THR A 112 19.76 9.78 -26.61
N SER A 113 19.82 9.07 -25.48
CA SER A 113 20.29 9.59 -24.20
C SER A 113 21.15 8.56 -23.48
N ASP A 114 22.20 9.04 -22.84
CA ASP A 114 23.04 8.28 -21.92
C ASP A 114 22.70 8.57 -20.44
N GLU A 115 21.73 9.44 -20.19
CA GLU A 115 21.30 9.76 -18.83
C GLU A 115 20.53 8.62 -18.19
N ASN A 116 20.73 8.41 -16.90
CA ASN A 116 20.03 7.41 -16.12
C ASN A 116 18.55 7.75 -15.96
N VAL A 117 17.70 6.72 -15.90
CA VAL A 117 16.30 6.81 -15.49
C VAL A 117 15.99 5.79 -14.42
N TYR A 118 15.22 6.19 -13.44
CA TYR A 118 14.89 5.42 -12.24
C TYR A 118 13.42 5.09 -12.24
N ILE A 119 13.07 3.80 -12.17
CA ILE A 119 11.69 3.30 -12.24
C ILE A 119 11.31 2.72 -10.89
N ILE A 120 10.21 3.22 -10.29
CA ILE A 120 9.75 2.82 -8.97
C ILE A 120 8.23 2.67 -8.99
N ALA A 121 7.74 1.44 -8.81
CA ALA A 121 6.31 1.19 -8.62
C ALA A 121 5.94 1.45 -7.16
N CYS A 122 5.15 2.51 -6.91
CA CYS A 122 4.66 2.91 -5.59
C CYS A 122 3.30 2.27 -5.31
N GLU A 123 3.24 0.95 -5.38
CA GLU A 123 2.01 0.17 -5.25
C GLU A 123 1.93 -0.52 -3.88
N ASN A 124 0.72 -0.82 -3.43
CA ASN A 124 0.53 -1.66 -2.23
C ASN A 124 0.68 -3.15 -2.58
N GLN A 125 1.86 -3.50 -3.10
CA GLN A 125 2.23 -4.82 -3.59
C GLN A 125 3.72 -5.05 -3.34
N ILE A 126 4.07 -6.22 -2.79
CA ILE A 126 5.48 -6.62 -2.62
C ILE A 126 6.11 -6.83 -4.00
N SER A 127 7.34 -6.36 -4.17
CA SER A 127 8.12 -6.46 -5.43
C SER A 127 7.37 -5.91 -6.65
N ALA A 128 6.57 -4.86 -6.47
CA ALA A 128 5.78 -4.28 -7.56
C ALA A 128 6.65 -3.78 -8.73
N THR A 129 7.85 -3.26 -8.43
CA THR A 129 8.77 -2.81 -9.46
C THR A 129 9.39 -3.96 -10.23
N ASP A 130 9.69 -5.10 -9.60
CA ASP A 130 10.16 -6.30 -10.28
C ASP A 130 9.10 -6.86 -11.23
N LEU A 131 7.83 -6.86 -10.80
CA LEU A 131 6.70 -7.23 -11.66
C LEU A 131 6.59 -6.29 -12.86
N LEU A 132 6.63 -4.98 -12.62
CA LEU A 132 6.61 -3.97 -13.70
C LEU A 132 7.77 -4.15 -14.67
N LYS A 133 9.00 -4.40 -14.16
CA LYS A 133 10.18 -4.71 -14.96
C LYS A 133 9.94 -5.91 -15.86
N GLY A 134 9.38 -7.00 -15.32
CA GLY A 134 9.02 -8.19 -16.10
C GLY A 134 8.12 -7.84 -17.28
N TYR A 135 7.01 -7.13 -17.04
CA TYR A 135 6.07 -6.72 -18.08
C TYR A 135 6.69 -5.76 -19.12
N ILE A 136 7.59 -4.85 -18.69
CA ILE A 136 8.31 -3.96 -19.61
C ILE A 136 9.25 -4.79 -20.50
N PHE A 137 9.97 -5.75 -19.91
CA PHE A 137 10.94 -6.58 -20.64
C PHE A 137 10.25 -7.52 -21.62
N ASP A 138 9.06 -8.04 -21.29
CA ASP A 138 8.26 -8.86 -22.22
C ASP A 138 7.84 -8.09 -23.49
N ALA A 139 7.76 -6.76 -23.41
CA ALA A 139 7.42 -5.88 -24.52
C ALA A 139 8.65 -5.39 -25.35
N LEU A 140 9.88 -5.80 -25.00
CA LEU A 140 11.12 -5.32 -25.61
C LEU A 140 11.91 -6.44 -26.31
N ASP A 141 12.57 -6.09 -27.41
CA ASP A 141 13.56 -6.97 -28.04
C ASP A 141 14.90 -7.02 -27.24
N GLU A 142 15.67 -8.08 -27.44
CA GLU A 142 16.93 -8.32 -26.73
C GLU A 142 17.97 -7.22 -26.96
N LYS A 143 17.99 -6.62 -28.14
CA LYS A 143 18.92 -5.52 -28.46
C LYS A 143 18.60 -4.28 -27.62
N THR A 144 17.33 -3.94 -27.51
CA THR A 144 16.88 -2.81 -26.68
C THR A 144 17.17 -3.08 -25.21
N LYS A 145 16.89 -4.28 -24.70
CA LYS A 145 17.24 -4.68 -23.32
C LYS A 145 18.73 -4.52 -23.04
N ALA A 146 19.59 -4.93 -23.96
CA ALA A 146 21.03 -4.77 -23.81
C ALA A 146 21.45 -3.29 -23.73
N HIS A 147 20.78 -2.39 -24.45
CA HIS A 147 21.07 -0.95 -24.37
C HIS A 147 20.54 -0.29 -23.09
N MET A 148 19.63 -0.93 -22.38
CA MET A 148 19.09 -0.44 -21.08
C MET A 148 20.05 -0.71 -19.91
N VAL A 149 20.98 -1.64 -20.04
CA VAL A 149 21.95 -1.98 -19.01
C VAL A 149 22.75 -0.72 -18.64
N ASN A 150 22.88 -0.45 -17.34
CA ASN A 150 23.54 0.73 -16.77
C ASN A 150 22.91 2.10 -17.11
N LYS A 151 21.68 2.12 -17.64
CA LYS A 151 20.96 3.37 -17.95
C LYS A 151 19.53 3.38 -17.36
N VAL A 152 18.93 2.21 -17.22
CA VAL A 152 17.56 2.07 -16.71
C VAL A 152 17.61 1.23 -15.44
N PHE A 153 17.22 1.84 -14.32
CA PHE A 153 17.29 1.24 -13.01
C PHE A 153 15.87 1.01 -12.47
N PHE A 154 15.66 -0.13 -11.85
CA PHE A 154 14.40 -0.55 -11.27
C PHE A 154 14.58 -0.76 -9.78
N PHE A 155 13.86 -0.02 -8.94
CA PHE A 155 13.98 -0.08 -7.49
C PHE A 155 12.65 -0.37 -6.84
N ASN A 156 12.59 -1.39 -6.01
CA ASN A 156 11.40 -1.68 -5.21
C ASN A 156 11.20 -0.63 -4.12
N SER A 157 9.95 -0.43 -3.73
CA SER A 157 9.61 0.52 -2.68
C SER A 157 8.51 0.01 -1.74
N ALA A 158 8.52 0.53 -0.53
CA ALA A 158 7.41 0.45 0.41
C ALA A 158 6.82 1.86 0.59
N VAL A 159 5.51 1.97 0.41
CA VAL A 159 4.77 3.23 0.55
C VAL A 159 3.72 3.10 1.64
N ASP A 160 3.65 4.08 2.53
CA ASP A 160 2.66 4.16 3.60
C ASP A 160 2.16 5.59 3.77
N ARG A 161 0.93 5.84 3.42
CA ARG A 161 0.15 7.04 3.71
C ARG A 161 -1.33 6.69 3.64
N ILE A 162 -2.09 7.03 4.67
CA ILE A 162 -3.55 6.92 4.60
C ILE A 162 -4.08 8.13 3.84
N VAL A 163 -4.80 7.84 2.76
CA VAL A 163 -5.54 8.85 2.00
C VAL A 163 -7.02 8.52 2.15
N PRO A 164 -7.78 9.32 2.90
CA PRO A 164 -9.20 9.08 3.13
C PRO A 164 -10.02 9.22 1.85
N ILE A 165 -11.30 8.85 1.92
CA ILE A 165 -12.24 9.09 0.83
C ILE A 165 -12.35 10.59 0.62
N GLN A 166 -12.18 11.03 -0.64
CA GLN A 166 -12.28 12.43 -1.01
C GLN A 166 -13.73 12.82 -1.26
N HIS A 167 -14.14 13.96 -0.73
CA HIS A 167 -15.47 14.55 -0.97
C HIS A 167 -15.39 15.82 -1.84
N ASN A 168 -14.27 16.01 -2.54
CA ASN A 168 -13.97 17.20 -3.35
C ASN A 168 -14.78 17.19 -4.64
N GLN A 169 -15.91 17.89 -4.66
CA GLN A 169 -16.75 18.03 -5.86
C GLN A 169 -16.01 18.84 -6.95
N GLY A 170 -15.15 18.16 -7.71
CA GLY A 170 -14.49 18.72 -8.89
C GLY A 170 -13.15 19.43 -8.63
N SER A 171 -12.66 19.52 -7.39
CA SER A 171 -11.30 19.99 -7.09
C SER A 171 -10.25 18.89 -7.26
N LEU A 172 -9.02 19.28 -7.66
CA LEU A 172 -7.85 18.41 -7.65
C LEU A 172 -7.24 18.25 -6.26
N ASP A 173 -7.60 19.06 -5.29
CA ASP A 173 -7.07 19.02 -3.94
C ASP A 173 -7.24 17.63 -3.32
N VAL A 174 -6.30 17.23 -2.48
CA VAL A 174 -6.30 15.90 -1.86
C VAL A 174 -6.13 16.02 -0.36
N LEU A 175 -7.09 15.47 0.39
CA LEU A 175 -6.98 15.29 1.83
C LEU A 175 -6.13 14.04 2.12
N VAL A 176 -5.14 14.16 3.02
CA VAL A 176 -4.21 13.09 3.37
C VAL A 176 -3.94 13.10 4.87
N GLU A 177 -3.48 12.00 5.45
CA GLU A 177 -2.90 12.06 6.79
C GLU A 177 -1.57 12.82 6.79
N SER A 178 -1.17 13.37 7.95
CA SER A 178 0.12 14.05 8.11
C SER A 178 1.32 13.12 7.99
N TYR A 179 1.16 11.87 8.43
CA TYR A 179 2.22 10.85 8.33
C TYR A 179 2.34 10.33 6.91
N TYR A 180 3.59 10.07 6.50
CA TYR A 180 3.89 9.27 5.33
C TYR A 180 5.26 8.57 5.50
N GLU A 181 5.45 7.50 4.77
CA GLU A 181 6.73 6.81 4.64
C GLU A 181 6.89 6.30 3.20
N TRP A 182 7.97 6.70 2.55
CA TRP A 182 8.37 6.19 1.24
C TRP A 182 9.80 5.69 1.32
N VAL A 183 9.96 4.37 1.34
CA VAL A 183 11.25 3.70 1.45
C VAL A 183 11.56 3.01 0.14
N VAL A 184 12.78 3.20 -0.37
CA VAL A 184 13.24 2.68 -1.66
C VAL A 184 14.52 1.89 -1.44
N GLU A 185 14.59 0.67 -1.98
CA GLU A 185 15.79 -0.14 -2.00
C GLU A 185 16.66 0.27 -3.20
N ALA A 186 17.67 1.07 -2.94
CA ALA A 186 18.52 1.64 -3.97
C ALA A 186 19.92 1.99 -3.42
N PRO A 187 20.93 2.19 -4.29
CA PRO A 187 22.17 2.84 -3.93
C PRO A 187 21.95 4.28 -3.44
N GLU A 188 22.83 4.77 -2.57
CA GLU A 188 22.71 6.11 -1.98
C GLU A 188 22.86 7.28 -2.97
N ASP A 189 23.42 7.05 -4.14
CA ASP A 189 23.76 8.07 -5.14
C ASP A 189 22.67 8.38 -6.17
N ILE A 190 21.43 7.89 -5.95
CA ILE A 190 20.31 8.27 -6.82
C ILE A 190 19.87 9.72 -6.58
N PRO A 191 19.26 10.39 -7.58
CA PRO A 191 18.85 11.78 -7.43
C PRO A 191 17.88 11.99 -6.26
N PHE A 192 18.18 12.96 -5.42
CA PHE A 192 17.42 13.28 -4.20
C PHE A 192 15.95 13.60 -4.50
N VAL A 193 15.08 13.04 -3.67
CA VAL A 193 13.67 13.39 -3.55
C VAL A 193 13.35 13.53 -2.06
N GLU A 194 12.82 14.68 -1.66
CA GLU A 194 12.45 14.93 -0.27
C GLU A 194 11.39 13.92 0.21
N GLY A 195 11.58 13.40 1.42
CA GLY A 195 10.67 12.40 1.99
C GLY A 195 10.85 10.96 1.45
N MET A 196 11.80 10.73 0.52
CA MET A 196 12.21 9.41 0.11
C MET A 196 13.38 8.93 0.98
N THR A 197 13.21 7.79 1.65
CA THR A 197 14.28 7.13 2.42
C THR A 197 14.89 6.03 1.57
N ILE A 198 16.23 6.05 1.42
CA ILE A 198 16.97 5.04 0.68
C ILE A 198 17.54 4.03 1.66
N VAL A 199 17.40 2.75 1.36
CA VAL A 199 17.89 1.64 2.19
C VAL A 199 18.55 0.56 1.32
N PRO A 200 19.50 -0.20 1.86
CA PRO A 200 20.12 -1.32 1.15
C PRO A 200 19.26 -2.58 1.14
N ASP A 201 18.27 -2.71 2.04
CA ASP A 201 17.34 -3.84 2.15
C ASP A 201 15.96 -3.33 2.57
N LEU A 202 14.97 -3.57 1.73
CA LEU A 202 13.59 -3.15 1.94
C LEU A 202 12.79 -4.13 2.80
N SER A 203 13.27 -5.37 2.98
CA SER A 203 12.53 -6.44 3.66
C SER A 203 12.04 -6.07 5.06
N PRO A 204 12.86 -5.44 5.94
CA PRO A 204 12.41 -5.03 7.27
C PRO A 204 11.24 -4.03 7.23
N PHE A 205 11.27 -3.11 6.27
CA PHE A 205 10.25 -2.06 6.13
C PHE A 205 8.93 -2.61 5.57
N ILE A 206 9.00 -3.52 4.60
CA ILE A 206 7.83 -4.22 4.06
C ILE A 206 7.14 -5.04 5.16
N GLU A 207 7.90 -5.88 5.88
CA GLU A 207 7.32 -6.71 6.94
C GLU A 207 6.83 -5.86 8.12
N ARG A 208 7.56 -4.83 8.53
CA ARG A 208 7.11 -3.88 9.55
C ARG A 208 5.78 -3.22 9.16
N LYS A 209 5.66 -2.72 7.93
CA LYS A 209 4.39 -2.16 7.44
C LYS A 209 3.29 -3.21 7.41
N LEU A 210 3.54 -4.39 6.86
CA LEU A 210 2.54 -5.45 6.73
C LEU A 210 2.04 -5.91 8.11
N PHE A 211 2.95 -6.14 9.05
CA PHE A 211 2.67 -6.76 10.34
C PHE A 211 2.25 -5.75 11.43
N THR A 212 2.56 -4.47 11.28
CA THR A 212 2.13 -3.43 12.21
C THR A 212 0.97 -2.61 11.65
N VAL A 213 1.20 -1.91 10.54
CA VAL A 213 0.18 -0.99 9.98
C VAL A 213 -1.00 -1.77 9.40
N ASN A 214 -0.74 -2.68 8.48
CA ASN A 214 -1.81 -3.40 7.77
C ASN A 214 -2.54 -4.39 8.69
N THR A 215 -1.82 -5.07 9.59
CA THR A 215 -2.41 -5.95 10.60
C THR A 215 -3.26 -5.15 11.57
N GLY A 216 -2.71 -4.11 12.20
CA GLY A 216 -3.43 -3.30 13.17
C GLY A 216 -4.72 -2.71 12.60
N HIS A 217 -4.64 -2.14 11.40
CA HIS A 217 -5.80 -1.58 10.71
C HIS A 217 -6.90 -2.63 10.47
N ALA A 218 -6.54 -3.83 10.00
CA ALA A 218 -7.49 -4.92 9.77
C ALA A 218 -8.11 -5.43 11.09
N VAL A 219 -7.30 -5.58 12.16
CA VAL A 219 -7.76 -6.02 13.48
C VAL A 219 -8.79 -5.06 14.04
N ILE A 220 -8.51 -3.74 14.01
CA ILE A 220 -9.46 -2.72 14.44
C ILE A 220 -10.77 -2.86 13.65
N ALA A 221 -10.70 -3.01 12.33
CA ALA A 221 -11.87 -3.11 11.48
C ALA A 221 -12.73 -4.34 11.81
N TYR A 222 -12.13 -5.51 11.99
CA TYR A 222 -12.89 -6.73 12.25
C TYR A 222 -13.54 -6.74 13.63
N PHE A 223 -12.84 -6.30 14.69
CA PHE A 223 -13.46 -6.16 16.00
C PHE A 223 -14.49 -5.02 16.05
N GLY A 224 -14.22 -3.91 15.35
CA GLY A 224 -15.18 -2.83 15.18
C GLY A 224 -16.47 -3.29 14.53
N TYR A 225 -16.37 -4.11 13.48
CA TYR A 225 -17.52 -4.72 12.82
C TYR A 225 -18.36 -5.57 13.78
N LEU A 226 -17.73 -6.46 14.55
CA LEU A 226 -18.39 -7.32 15.53
C LEU A 226 -19.10 -6.52 16.64
N LYS A 227 -18.60 -5.33 16.98
CA LYS A 227 -19.19 -4.44 17.97
C LYS A 227 -20.08 -3.34 17.38
N GLY A 228 -20.40 -3.42 16.07
CA GLY A 228 -21.29 -2.47 15.38
C GLY A 228 -20.76 -1.04 15.29
N LYS A 229 -19.43 -0.86 15.32
CA LYS A 229 -18.79 0.45 15.15
C LYS A 229 -18.77 0.84 13.66
N GLU A 230 -18.83 2.15 13.38
CA GLU A 230 -18.84 2.66 12.00
C GLU A 230 -17.44 2.99 11.49
N THR A 231 -16.59 3.59 12.35
CA THR A 231 -15.26 4.06 11.98
C THR A 231 -14.15 3.48 12.85
N ILE A 232 -12.94 3.52 12.33
CA ILE A 232 -11.72 3.00 12.97
C ILE A 232 -11.42 3.75 14.29
N ASP A 233 -11.52 5.09 14.28
CA ASP A 233 -11.31 5.90 15.48
C ASP A 233 -12.35 5.63 16.58
N GLN A 234 -13.64 5.47 16.22
CA GLN A 234 -14.69 5.08 17.17
C GLN A 234 -14.42 3.70 17.76
N THR A 235 -13.93 2.78 16.97
CA THR A 235 -13.57 1.43 17.42
C THR A 235 -12.51 1.46 18.51
N LEU A 236 -11.48 2.28 18.36
CA LEU A 236 -10.38 2.40 19.33
C LEU A 236 -10.76 3.12 20.64
N ARG A 237 -11.98 3.66 20.76
CA ARG A 237 -12.51 4.18 22.04
C ARG A 237 -13.01 3.05 22.96
N ASP A 238 -13.21 1.85 22.41
CA ASP A 238 -13.56 0.65 23.20
C ASP A 238 -12.25 0.08 23.78
N SER A 239 -12.18 0.02 25.13
CA SER A 239 -10.96 -0.39 25.86
C SER A 239 -10.55 -1.82 25.56
N ASP A 240 -11.52 -2.73 25.40
CA ASP A 240 -11.25 -4.15 25.17
C ASP A 240 -10.67 -4.35 23.75
N ILE A 241 -11.19 -3.59 22.77
CA ILE A 241 -10.65 -3.61 21.40
C ILE A 241 -9.28 -2.97 21.36
N TYR A 242 -9.10 -1.86 22.06
CA TYR A 242 -7.79 -1.19 22.16
C TYR A 242 -6.71 -2.13 22.70
N GLU A 243 -7.02 -2.84 23.81
CA GLU A 243 -6.11 -3.83 24.37
C GLU A 243 -5.83 -4.98 23.40
N GLN A 244 -6.88 -5.53 22.76
CA GLN A 244 -6.74 -6.57 21.74
C GLN A 244 -5.80 -6.14 20.61
N VAL A 245 -5.92 -4.91 20.12
CA VAL A 245 -5.05 -4.35 19.07
C VAL A 245 -3.62 -4.23 19.58
N GLN A 246 -3.42 -3.67 20.76
CA GLN A 246 -2.08 -3.54 21.35
C GLN A 246 -1.39 -4.89 21.49
N GLN A 247 -2.07 -5.89 22.04
CA GLN A 247 -1.52 -7.23 22.22
C GLN A 247 -1.22 -7.91 20.91
N THR A 248 -2.12 -7.78 19.91
CA THR A 248 -1.85 -8.30 18.56
C THR A 248 -0.60 -7.67 17.94
N LEU A 249 -0.43 -6.35 18.08
CA LEU A 249 0.74 -5.66 17.54
C LEU A 249 2.03 -5.96 18.33
N ARG A 250 1.93 -6.31 19.61
CA ARG A 250 3.08 -6.84 20.37
C ARG A 250 3.50 -8.22 19.88
N GLU A 251 2.56 -9.13 19.59
CA GLU A 251 2.87 -10.45 19.02
C GLU A 251 3.60 -10.32 17.69
N THR A 252 3.12 -9.45 16.78
CA THR A 252 3.81 -9.18 15.51
C THR A 252 5.16 -8.48 15.74
N GLY A 253 5.21 -7.55 16.69
CA GLY A 253 6.42 -6.81 17.05
C GLY A 253 7.53 -7.70 17.62
N ASP A 254 7.20 -8.64 18.50
CA ASP A 254 8.17 -9.60 19.05
C ASP A 254 8.82 -10.44 17.93
N TYR A 255 8.04 -10.82 16.89
CA TYR A 255 8.61 -11.47 15.72
C TYR A 255 9.57 -10.55 14.94
N LEU A 256 9.14 -9.31 14.65
CA LEU A 256 9.95 -8.35 13.89
C LEU A 256 11.26 -8.00 14.61
N ILE A 257 11.20 -7.78 15.94
CA ILE A 257 12.36 -7.54 16.77
C ILE A 257 13.33 -8.72 16.70
N LYS A 258 12.83 -9.95 16.86
CA LYS A 258 13.64 -11.18 16.78
C LYS A 258 14.23 -11.40 15.40
N ARG A 259 13.47 -11.15 14.34
CA ARG A 259 13.84 -11.42 12.95
C ARG A 259 14.88 -10.45 12.41
N TYR A 260 14.76 -9.17 12.75
CA TYR A 260 15.55 -8.08 12.19
C TYR A 260 16.48 -7.41 13.20
N ALA A 261 16.55 -7.94 14.42
CA ALA A 261 17.32 -7.37 15.53
C ALA A 261 16.98 -5.88 15.77
N LEU A 262 15.68 -5.53 15.65
CA LEU A 262 15.22 -4.17 15.90
C LEU A 262 15.37 -3.82 17.38
N ASP A 263 15.61 -2.54 17.67
CA ASP A 263 15.54 -2.04 19.04
C ASP A 263 14.09 -2.15 19.56
N ARG A 264 13.92 -2.72 20.75
CA ARG A 264 12.59 -2.97 21.33
C ARG A 264 11.86 -1.68 21.66
N GLU A 265 12.56 -0.71 22.27
CA GLU A 265 11.92 0.55 22.68
C GLU A 265 11.50 1.38 21.47
N GLU A 266 12.34 1.43 20.45
CA GLU A 266 12.01 2.10 19.17
C GLU A 266 10.83 1.43 18.48
N HIS A 267 10.76 0.09 18.47
CA HIS A 267 9.65 -0.61 17.82
C HIS A 267 8.33 -0.48 18.61
N GLU A 268 8.36 -0.50 19.93
CA GLU A 268 7.19 -0.23 20.78
C GLU A 268 6.69 1.21 20.59
N ALA A 269 7.59 2.19 20.52
CA ALA A 269 7.23 3.57 20.18
C ALA A 269 6.60 3.68 18.78
N TYR A 270 7.08 2.90 17.82
CA TYR A 270 6.48 2.83 16.47
C TYR A 270 5.05 2.25 16.53
N ILE A 271 4.81 1.18 17.30
CA ILE A 271 3.45 0.61 17.49
C ILE A 271 2.50 1.68 18.06
N VAL A 272 2.93 2.40 19.11
CA VAL A 272 2.14 3.49 19.71
C VAL A 272 1.81 4.55 18.66
N LYS A 273 2.80 4.99 17.89
CA LYS A 273 2.62 5.97 16.80
C LYS A 273 1.60 5.49 15.77
N ILE A 274 1.62 4.22 15.37
CA ILE A 274 0.67 3.65 14.42
C ILE A 274 -0.76 3.62 15.00
N ILE A 275 -0.92 3.26 16.27
CA ILE A 275 -2.25 3.27 16.91
C ILE A 275 -2.78 4.70 17.00
N GLU A 276 -1.95 5.70 17.33
CA GLU A 276 -2.38 7.11 17.39
C GLU A 276 -2.81 7.63 15.99
N ARG A 277 -2.16 7.19 14.91
CA ARG A 277 -2.62 7.49 13.53
C ARG A 277 -4.05 6.99 13.31
N PHE A 278 -4.38 5.77 13.75
CA PHE A 278 -5.70 5.18 13.59
C PHE A 278 -6.79 5.86 14.45
N LYS A 279 -6.41 6.54 15.54
CA LYS A 279 -7.33 7.32 16.37
C LYS A 279 -7.76 8.64 15.74
N ASN A 280 -7.16 9.08 14.62
CA ASN A 280 -7.46 10.34 13.99
C ASN A 280 -8.87 10.36 13.39
N PRO A 281 -9.83 11.12 13.98
CA PRO A 281 -11.23 11.13 13.51
C PRO A 281 -11.39 11.85 12.16
N HIS A 282 -10.43 12.69 11.78
CA HIS A 282 -10.48 13.46 10.52
C HIS A 282 -10.23 12.56 9.30
N LEU A 283 -9.71 11.33 9.50
CA LEU A 283 -9.60 10.34 8.42
C LEU A 283 -10.96 9.74 8.05
N ASN A 284 -11.91 9.72 8.99
CA ASN A 284 -13.25 9.15 8.81
C ASN A 284 -13.23 7.77 8.12
N ASP A 285 -12.34 6.90 8.59
CA ASP A 285 -12.06 5.64 7.91
C ASP A 285 -13.06 4.56 8.32
N SER A 286 -13.89 4.11 7.37
CA SER A 286 -14.99 3.18 7.62
C SER A 286 -14.45 1.77 7.94
N VAL A 287 -15.00 1.17 9.01
CA VAL A 287 -14.77 -0.22 9.42
C VAL A 287 -15.01 -1.18 8.25
N LYS A 288 -16.11 -1.04 7.50
CA LYS A 288 -16.43 -1.89 6.37
C LYS A 288 -15.44 -1.72 5.20
N ARG A 289 -15.00 -0.48 4.93
CA ARG A 289 -14.00 -0.22 3.90
C ARG A 289 -12.66 -0.86 4.23
N VAL A 290 -12.21 -0.74 5.48
CA VAL A 290 -10.93 -1.31 5.94
C VAL A 290 -11.01 -2.83 6.01
N GLY A 291 -12.12 -3.39 6.50
CA GLY A 291 -12.36 -4.84 6.60
C GLY A 291 -12.55 -5.55 5.25
N ARG A 292 -12.85 -4.82 4.18
CA ARG A 292 -13.17 -5.39 2.86
C ARG A 292 -12.15 -6.42 2.35
N ALA A 293 -12.60 -7.30 1.48
CA ALA A 293 -11.80 -8.37 0.87
C ALA A 293 -11.16 -9.30 1.93
N PRO A 294 -11.96 -9.94 2.81
CA PRO A 294 -11.46 -10.78 3.90
C PRO A 294 -10.74 -12.03 3.39
N ILE A 295 -11.15 -12.63 2.26
CA ILE A 295 -10.49 -13.81 1.69
C ILE A 295 -9.03 -13.48 1.37
N ARG A 296 -8.77 -12.35 0.71
CA ARG A 296 -7.40 -11.90 0.45
C ARG A 296 -6.61 -11.72 1.75
N LYS A 297 -7.17 -11.03 2.76
CA LYS A 297 -6.50 -10.74 4.04
C LYS A 297 -6.25 -11.98 4.91
N LEU A 298 -7.04 -13.02 4.71
CA LEU A 298 -6.87 -14.35 5.31
C LEU A 298 -5.94 -15.25 4.47
N GLY A 299 -5.37 -14.76 3.38
CA GLY A 299 -4.39 -15.50 2.58
C GLY A 299 -3.09 -15.75 3.35
N PRO A 300 -2.36 -16.84 3.00
CA PRO A 300 -1.18 -17.30 3.77
C PRO A 300 -0.01 -16.32 3.77
N GLN A 301 0.03 -15.38 2.82
CA GLN A 301 1.09 -14.38 2.68
C GLN A 301 0.64 -12.97 3.09
N ASP A 302 -0.60 -12.82 3.58
CA ASP A 302 -1.15 -11.52 3.95
C ASP A 302 -1.08 -11.29 5.49
N ARG A 303 -1.53 -10.15 5.91
CA ARG A 303 -1.39 -9.45 7.20
C ARG A 303 -1.92 -10.17 8.46
N LEU A 304 -2.70 -11.21 8.34
CA LEU A 304 -3.24 -11.94 9.49
C LEU A 304 -2.58 -13.31 9.65
N ILE A 305 -2.56 -14.11 8.58
CA ILE A 305 -2.06 -15.48 8.62
C ILE A 305 -0.53 -15.50 8.63
N ARG A 306 0.13 -14.72 7.77
CA ARG A 306 1.60 -14.72 7.70
C ARG A 306 2.25 -14.35 9.03
N PRO A 307 1.89 -13.25 9.72
CA PRO A 307 2.49 -12.94 11.03
C PRO A 307 2.22 -14.02 12.09
N ALA A 308 1.04 -14.65 12.10
CA ALA A 308 0.74 -15.74 13.03
C ALA A 308 1.61 -16.98 12.77
N LEU A 309 1.80 -17.34 11.50
CA LEU A 309 2.69 -18.45 11.09
C LEU A 309 4.15 -18.16 11.45
N GLU A 310 4.62 -16.95 11.20
CA GLU A 310 6.00 -16.57 11.50
C GLU A 310 6.24 -16.49 13.01
N ALA A 311 5.31 -15.94 13.82
CA ALA A 311 5.38 -15.96 15.26
C ALA A 311 5.43 -17.41 15.79
N LYS A 312 4.56 -18.29 15.30
CA LYS A 312 4.55 -19.72 15.65
C LYS A 312 5.88 -20.39 15.34
N LYS A 313 6.41 -20.23 14.12
CA LYS A 313 7.73 -20.81 13.72
C LYS A 313 8.86 -20.29 14.60
N ALA A 314 8.77 -19.05 15.04
CA ALA A 314 9.74 -18.44 15.95
C ALA A 314 9.60 -18.87 17.42
N GLY A 315 8.58 -19.68 17.77
CA GLY A 315 8.25 -20.07 19.14
C GLY A 315 7.73 -18.92 20.00
N LEU A 316 7.05 -17.95 19.38
CA LEU A 316 6.45 -16.79 20.02
C LEU A 316 4.93 -16.95 20.14
N SER A 317 4.28 -16.09 20.97
CA SER A 317 2.83 -16.04 21.10
C SER A 317 2.16 -15.60 19.81
N TYR A 318 0.97 -16.15 19.55
CA TYR A 318 0.07 -15.81 18.44
C TYR A 318 -1.41 -15.84 18.86
N THR A 319 -1.70 -15.83 20.15
CA THR A 319 -3.06 -15.97 20.69
C THR A 319 -3.96 -14.83 20.28
N TYR A 320 -3.47 -13.60 20.34
CA TYR A 320 -4.22 -12.41 19.91
C TYR A 320 -4.34 -12.32 18.39
N LEU A 321 -3.34 -12.78 17.65
CA LEU A 321 -3.44 -12.95 16.20
C LEU A 321 -4.48 -14.00 15.82
N ALA A 322 -4.53 -15.14 16.50
CA ALA A 322 -5.55 -16.17 16.27
C ALA A 322 -6.95 -15.63 16.53
N LYS A 323 -7.14 -14.83 17.58
CA LYS A 323 -8.42 -14.16 17.87
C LYS A 323 -8.78 -13.12 16.81
N ALA A 324 -7.80 -12.39 16.27
CA ALA A 324 -8.02 -11.45 15.17
C ALA A 324 -8.41 -12.16 13.86
N ILE A 325 -7.79 -13.32 13.56
CA ILE A 325 -8.17 -14.18 12.43
C ILE A 325 -9.61 -14.68 12.60
N ALA A 326 -9.98 -15.11 13.80
CA ALA A 326 -11.34 -15.53 14.13
C ALA A 326 -12.37 -14.39 13.91
N ALA A 327 -12.04 -13.17 14.31
CA ALA A 327 -12.88 -11.99 14.05
C ALA A 327 -13.03 -11.71 12.54
N ALA A 328 -11.98 -11.90 11.75
CA ALA A 328 -12.03 -11.75 10.29
C ALA A 328 -12.92 -12.79 9.62
N LEU A 329 -12.96 -14.04 10.14
CA LEU A 329 -13.85 -15.10 9.68
C LEU A 329 -15.34 -14.83 9.96
N LEU A 330 -15.65 -13.92 10.88
CA LEU A 330 -17.02 -13.49 11.22
C LEU A 330 -17.46 -12.22 10.48
N PHE A 331 -16.62 -11.66 9.60
CA PHE A 331 -16.93 -10.46 8.85
C PHE A 331 -17.85 -10.78 7.67
N ASP A 332 -19.09 -10.22 7.66
CA ASP A 332 -20.14 -10.58 6.70
C ASP A 332 -20.97 -9.42 6.11
N PRO A 333 -20.39 -8.25 5.81
CA PRO A 333 -21.14 -7.18 5.17
C PRO A 333 -21.65 -7.60 3.79
N GLN A 334 -22.95 -7.41 3.55
CA GLN A 334 -23.64 -7.88 2.34
C GLN A 334 -23.18 -7.17 1.05
N GLU A 335 -22.56 -6.01 1.17
CA GLU A 335 -21.95 -5.26 0.06
C GLU A 335 -20.57 -5.78 -0.37
N ASP A 336 -19.91 -6.64 0.43
CA ASP A 336 -18.61 -7.22 0.12
C ASP A 336 -18.74 -8.63 -0.46
N LYS A 337 -18.45 -8.78 -1.74
CA LYS A 337 -18.55 -10.08 -2.45
C LYS A 337 -17.64 -11.16 -1.88
N GLU A 338 -16.46 -10.79 -1.38
CA GLU A 338 -15.55 -11.76 -0.74
C GLU A 338 -16.07 -12.17 0.63
N ALA A 339 -16.62 -11.25 1.42
CA ALA A 339 -17.24 -11.58 2.69
C ALA A 339 -18.43 -12.53 2.49
N MET A 340 -19.32 -12.22 1.54
CA MET A 340 -20.44 -13.12 1.20
C MET A 340 -19.95 -14.51 0.79
N LYS A 341 -18.90 -14.60 -0.06
CA LYS A 341 -18.32 -15.87 -0.47
C LYS A 341 -17.69 -16.61 0.71
N LEU A 342 -16.99 -15.89 1.59
CA LEU A 342 -16.39 -16.46 2.80
C LEU A 342 -17.46 -17.09 3.71
N GLN A 343 -18.57 -16.37 3.98
CA GLN A 343 -19.66 -16.87 4.81
C GLN A 343 -20.37 -18.05 4.15
N ALA A 344 -20.61 -18.02 2.84
CA ALA A 344 -21.20 -19.15 2.12
C ALA A 344 -20.30 -20.40 2.25
N ASN A 345 -19.00 -20.27 2.08
CA ASN A 345 -18.06 -21.41 2.22
C ASN A 345 -18.02 -21.94 3.67
N ILE A 346 -18.04 -21.06 4.69
CA ILE A 346 -18.10 -21.47 6.10
C ILE A 346 -19.40 -22.24 6.39
N HIS A 347 -20.52 -21.77 5.84
CA HIS A 347 -21.82 -22.42 6.03
C HIS A 347 -21.90 -23.79 5.34
N GLU A 348 -21.38 -23.91 4.13
CA GLU A 348 -21.48 -25.11 3.29
C GLU A 348 -20.45 -26.18 3.66
N TYR A 349 -19.20 -25.79 3.90
CA TYR A 349 -18.07 -26.73 4.08
C TYR A 349 -17.45 -26.70 5.49
N GLY A 350 -17.81 -25.72 6.30
CA GLY A 350 -17.27 -25.56 7.64
C GLY A 350 -15.99 -24.70 7.68
N ILE A 351 -15.62 -24.30 8.89
CA ILE A 351 -14.48 -23.40 9.14
C ILE A 351 -13.12 -24.05 8.83
N GLU A 352 -12.95 -25.35 9.12
CA GLU A 352 -11.71 -26.07 8.86
C GLU A 352 -11.38 -26.11 7.36
N TYR A 353 -12.39 -26.34 6.53
CA TYR A 353 -12.27 -26.27 5.08
C TYR A 353 -11.79 -24.88 4.62
N VAL A 354 -12.41 -23.83 5.14
CA VAL A 354 -12.06 -22.47 4.76
C VAL A 354 -10.64 -22.11 5.20
N LEU A 355 -10.22 -22.50 6.40
CA LEU A 355 -8.84 -22.27 6.87
C LEU A 355 -7.82 -23.03 6.01
N LYS A 356 -8.16 -24.21 5.52
CA LYS A 356 -7.31 -24.94 4.59
C LYS A 356 -7.23 -24.27 3.22
N GLU A 357 -8.37 -24.00 2.59
CA GLU A 357 -8.44 -23.51 1.21
C GLU A 357 -8.01 -22.04 1.06
N VAL A 358 -8.34 -21.20 2.04
CA VAL A 358 -8.05 -19.75 1.99
C VAL A 358 -6.70 -19.44 2.65
N SER A 359 -6.41 -20.07 3.79
CA SER A 359 -5.26 -19.72 4.63
C SER A 359 -4.10 -20.71 4.53
N GLY A 360 -4.32 -21.88 3.89
CA GLY A 360 -3.30 -22.92 3.79
C GLY A 360 -2.99 -23.60 5.14
N LEU A 361 -3.93 -23.57 6.08
CA LEU A 361 -3.76 -24.15 7.42
C LEU A 361 -4.39 -25.54 7.51
N GLU A 362 -3.61 -26.54 7.91
CA GLU A 362 -4.13 -27.89 8.11
C GLU A 362 -4.89 -28.00 9.44
N ALA A 363 -5.95 -28.86 9.48
CA ALA A 363 -6.78 -29.04 10.67
C ALA A 363 -6.02 -29.56 11.90
N SER A 364 -4.93 -30.29 11.70
CA SER A 364 -4.06 -30.81 12.77
C SER A 364 -3.17 -29.72 13.41
N ASP A 365 -3.03 -28.57 12.74
CA ASP A 365 -2.16 -27.48 13.18
C ASP A 365 -2.71 -26.80 14.45
N ASP A 366 -1.83 -26.51 15.42
CA ASP A 366 -2.23 -25.90 16.69
C ASP A 366 -2.75 -24.47 16.50
N LEU A 367 -2.24 -23.73 15.51
CA LEU A 367 -2.79 -22.42 15.15
C LEU A 367 -4.23 -22.55 14.64
N THR A 368 -4.53 -23.59 13.84
CA THR A 368 -5.89 -23.86 13.36
C THR A 368 -6.86 -24.13 14.51
N LYS A 369 -6.44 -25.01 15.46
CA LYS A 369 -7.24 -25.32 16.65
C LYS A 369 -7.51 -24.07 17.50
N GLU A 370 -6.49 -23.22 17.70
CA GLU A 370 -6.63 -21.98 18.45
C GLU A 370 -7.60 -21.01 17.73
N ILE A 371 -7.48 -20.83 16.41
CA ILE A 371 -8.39 -19.98 15.63
C ILE A 371 -9.84 -20.47 15.76
N ILE A 372 -10.08 -21.79 15.68
CA ILE A 372 -11.43 -22.38 15.81
C ILE A 372 -11.99 -22.16 17.21
N ALA A 373 -11.15 -22.32 18.25
CA ALA A 373 -11.57 -22.06 19.63
C ALA A 373 -11.98 -20.60 19.81
N GLN A 374 -11.18 -19.65 19.31
CA GLN A 374 -11.48 -18.22 19.35
C GLN A 374 -12.73 -17.86 18.51
N TYR A 375 -12.91 -18.48 17.34
CA TYR A 375 -14.09 -18.29 16.51
C TYR A 375 -15.38 -18.69 17.24
N ASN A 376 -15.40 -19.86 17.89
CA ASN A 376 -16.54 -20.33 18.64
C ASN A 376 -16.83 -19.42 19.85
N ALA A 377 -15.81 -18.93 20.52
CA ALA A 377 -15.93 -18.00 21.64
C ALA A 377 -16.47 -16.61 21.23
N LEU A 378 -16.13 -16.13 20.02
CA LEU A 378 -16.62 -14.84 19.52
C LEU A 378 -18.05 -14.93 18.95
N LYS A 379 -18.50 -16.13 18.57
CA LYS A 379 -19.82 -16.37 18.01
C LYS A 379 -20.90 -16.59 19.09
N SER A 380 -20.47 -17.02 20.30
CA SER A 380 -21.33 -17.21 21.48
C SER A 380 -21.76 -15.87 22.10
#